data_fba0a455a1856766314f3d9f1e49b5ab
#
_entry.id   fba0a455a1856766314f3d9f1e49b5ab
#
_cell.length_a   1.000
_cell.length_b   1.000
_cell.length_c   1.000
_cell.angle_alpha   90.00
_cell.angle_beta   90.00
_cell.angle_gamma   90.00
#
_symmetry.space_group_name_H-M   'P 1'
#
loop_
_entity.id
_entity.type
_entity.pdbx_description
1 polymer ?
#
loop_
_entity_poly.entity_id
_entity_poly.type
_entity_poly.pdbx_seq_one_letter_code
_entity_poly.pdbx_strand_id
1 'polypeptide(L)'
;MEKKKRSFFERLTGSYGNEDDLEETGRESKKISVNVDKKNGNDWMEGELEEAELTVDVYQTPTEIIVQTMVAGVKPEDLELTIARDMITIRGKREESRTISEDNYFTKELYWGAFSRTIMLPQEVEPEEAEATEKHGLLTIKLQKVDKEKKNSVKVKSI
;
A
#
# COMPACT_ATOMS: atom_id res chain seq x y z
N MET A 1 15.13 -20.77 -48.44
CA MET A 1 13.74 -20.60 -47.89
C MET A 1 13.87 -20.23 -46.43
N GLU A 2 13.85 -18.95 -46.14
CA GLU A 2 13.87 -18.46 -44.77
C GLU A 2 12.46 -18.51 -44.16
N LYS A 3 12.31 -19.29 -43.11
CA LYS A 3 11.04 -19.32 -42.32
C LYS A 3 10.97 -18.10 -41.41
N LYS A 4 10.16 -17.11 -41.79
CA LYS A 4 9.81 -15.97 -40.93
C LYS A 4 9.20 -16.49 -39.62
N LYS A 5 9.85 -16.22 -38.48
CA LYS A 5 9.35 -16.53 -37.14
C LYS A 5 8.21 -15.55 -36.83
N ARG A 6 6.99 -16.06 -36.65
CA ARG A 6 5.83 -15.26 -36.24
C ARG A 6 5.97 -14.80 -34.81
N SER A 7 5.62 -13.54 -34.54
CA SER A 7 5.64 -12.93 -33.21
C SER A 7 4.63 -13.61 -32.28
N PHE A 8 4.94 -13.63 -31.00
CA PHE A 8 4.09 -14.22 -29.96
C PHE A 8 2.67 -13.60 -29.93
N PHE A 9 2.53 -12.32 -30.25
CA PHE A 9 1.26 -11.61 -30.31
C PHE A 9 0.37 -12.01 -31.52
N GLU A 10 0.94 -12.37 -32.64
CA GLU A 10 0.20 -12.87 -33.80
C GLU A 10 -0.50 -14.23 -33.56
N ARG A 11 -0.03 -14.97 -32.55
CA ARG A 11 -0.61 -16.25 -32.15
C ARG A 11 -1.80 -16.13 -31.22
N LEU A 12 -1.93 -15.01 -30.50
CA LEU A 12 -2.96 -14.82 -29.48
C LEU A 12 -4.23 -14.17 -30.00
N THR A 13 -4.16 -13.39 -31.06
CA THR A 13 -5.29 -12.55 -31.54
C THR A 13 -6.04 -13.10 -32.75
N GLY A 14 -5.59 -14.20 -33.35
CA GLY A 14 -6.34 -14.88 -34.43
C GLY A 14 -6.74 -13.99 -35.62
N SER A 15 -6.05 -12.85 -35.84
CA SER A 15 -6.36 -11.93 -36.95
C SER A 15 -5.90 -12.51 -38.27
N TYR A 16 -6.85 -12.94 -39.08
CA TYR A 16 -6.69 -13.12 -40.52
C TYR A 16 -6.77 -11.74 -41.18
N GLY A 17 -5.64 -11.26 -41.69
CA GLY A 17 -5.63 -10.09 -42.55
C GLY A 17 -6.09 -10.46 -43.93
N ASN A 18 -7.21 -9.91 -44.39
CA ASN A 18 -7.53 -9.76 -45.81
C ASN A 18 -6.89 -8.45 -46.28
N GLU A 19 -5.94 -8.57 -47.21
CA GLU A 19 -5.57 -7.50 -48.11
C GLU A 19 -6.69 -7.30 -49.10
N ASP A 20 -7.26 -6.10 -49.15
CA ASP A 20 -7.72 -5.43 -50.39
C ASP A 20 -8.09 -3.98 -50.07
N ASP A 21 -7.38 -3.11 -50.77
CA ASP A 21 -7.65 -1.76 -51.24
C ASP A 21 -8.80 -0.93 -50.61
N LEU A 22 -8.45 0.30 -50.22
CA LEU A 22 -9.07 1.51 -50.74
C LEU A 22 -8.43 2.78 -50.13
N GLU A 23 -7.82 3.51 -51.03
CA GLU A 23 -7.68 4.97 -51.22
C GLU A 23 -7.73 5.95 -50.06
N GLU A 24 -6.74 6.81 -50.14
CA GLU A 24 -6.52 8.15 -49.56
C GLU A 24 -7.79 8.93 -49.22
N THR A 25 -7.90 9.36 -47.99
CA THR A 25 -8.39 10.70 -47.70
C THR A 25 -7.57 11.26 -46.51
N GLY A 26 -6.85 12.31 -46.84
CA GLY A 26 -6.01 13.04 -45.89
C GLY A 26 -6.80 13.63 -44.71
N ARG A 27 -6.31 13.33 -43.55
CA ARG A 27 -6.48 14.16 -42.33
C ARG A 27 -5.16 14.29 -41.65
N GLU A 28 -4.58 15.48 -41.77
CA GLU A 28 -3.43 15.95 -40.98
C GLU A 28 -3.72 15.76 -39.50
N SER A 29 -3.13 14.75 -38.91
CA SER A 29 -2.99 14.71 -37.48
C SER A 29 -1.83 15.64 -37.07
N LYS A 30 -2.17 16.82 -36.58
CA LYS A 30 -1.25 17.72 -35.91
C LYS A 30 -0.52 16.96 -34.81
N LYS A 31 0.74 16.64 -35.02
CA LYS A 31 1.66 16.26 -33.97
C LYS A 31 1.79 17.45 -33.04
N ILE A 32 1.19 17.35 -31.86
CA ILE A 32 1.47 18.26 -30.76
C ILE A 32 2.84 17.89 -30.26
N SER A 33 3.84 18.63 -30.70
CA SER A 33 5.18 18.62 -30.09
C SER A 33 5.07 19.38 -28.78
N VAL A 34 5.03 18.66 -27.68
CA VAL A 34 5.22 19.26 -26.36
C VAL A 34 6.69 19.61 -26.23
N ASN A 35 7.02 20.88 -26.41
CA ASN A 35 8.29 21.44 -26.01
C ASN A 35 8.33 21.43 -24.49
N VAL A 36 9.06 20.47 -23.94
CA VAL A 36 9.42 20.51 -22.52
C VAL A 36 10.60 21.46 -22.40
N ASP A 37 10.30 22.71 -22.07
CA ASP A 37 11.31 23.66 -21.64
C ASP A 37 11.96 23.13 -20.34
N LYS A 38 13.24 22.73 -20.48
CA LYS A 38 14.12 22.46 -19.35
C LYS A 38 14.38 23.76 -18.61
N LYS A 39 13.58 24.03 -17.59
CA LYS A 39 13.92 25.03 -16.57
C LYS A 39 13.58 24.46 -15.20
N ASN A 40 14.63 24.08 -14.48
CA ASN A 40 14.81 23.99 -13.04
C ASN A 40 13.54 24.06 -12.19
N GLY A 41 13.16 22.92 -11.63
CA GLY A 41 12.06 22.77 -10.67
C GLY A 41 11.80 21.30 -10.41
N ASN A 42 12.84 20.49 -10.30
CA ASN A 42 12.74 19.09 -9.94
C ASN A 42 12.62 18.92 -8.43
N ASP A 43 11.44 19.18 -7.90
CA ASP A 43 11.18 18.79 -6.51
C ASP A 43 9.77 18.20 -6.30
N TRP A 44 9.06 17.90 -7.40
CA TRP A 44 7.69 17.39 -7.34
C TRP A 44 7.50 15.97 -7.92
N MET A 45 8.60 15.34 -8.34
CA MET A 45 8.62 13.96 -8.80
C MET A 45 9.72 13.16 -8.08
N GLU A 46 9.88 13.34 -6.78
CA GLU A 46 10.26 12.19 -5.96
C GLU A 46 9.01 11.31 -5.97
N GLY A 47 9.10 10.24 -6.78
CA GLY A 47 8.01 9.32 -6.97
C GLY A 47 7.43 8.96 -5.61
N GLU A 48 6.11 8.99 -5.50
CA GLU A 48 5.42 8.22 -4.48
C GLU A 48 6.11 6.85 -4.48
N LEU A 49 6.98 6.65 -3.50
CA LEU A 49 7.54 5.33 -3.24
C LEU A 49 6.30 4.48 -3.01
N GLU A 50 5.99 3.61 -3.97
CA GLU A 50 4.83 2.72 -3.86
C GLU A 50 4.93 2.02 -2.52
N GLU A 51 4.14 2.49 -1.56
CA GLU A 51 4.05 1.84 -0.26
C GLU A 51 3.37 0.50 -0.48
N ALA A 52 4.03 -0.58 -0.08
CA ALA A 52 3.41 -1.89 -0.15
C ALA A 52 2.24 -1.98 0.85
N GLU A 53 1.20 -2.67 0.46
CA GLU A 53 0.07 -2.92 1.35
C GLU A 53 0.43 -3.99 2.39
N LEU A 54 0.36 -3.63 3.67
CA LEU A 54 0.60 -4.55 4.78
C LEU A 54 -0.60 -5.48 4.96
N THR A 55 -0.36 -6.78 4.98
CA THR A 55 -1.40 -7.79 5.26
C THR A 55 -1.69 -7.86 6.75
N VAL A 56 -2.97 -7.92 7.11
CA VAL A 56 -3.42 -7.89 8.49
C VAL A 56 -4.52 -8.90 8.74
N ASP A 57 -4.57 -9.45 9.95
CA ASP A 57 -5.72 -10.17 10.50
C ASP A 57 -6.43 -9.27 11.51
N VAL A 58 -7.75 -9.17 11.39
CA VAL A 58 -8.59 -8.40 12.30
C VAL A 58 -9.67 -9.29 12.85
N TYR A 59 -9.75 -9.42 14.16
CA TYR A 59 -10.78 -10.17 14.85
C TYR A 59 -11.22 -9.48 16.13
N GLN A 60 -12.26 -9.97 16.76
CA GLN A 60 -12.81 -9.34 17.96
C GLN A 60 -13.10 -10.33 19.06
N THR A 61 -13.05 -9.83 20.28
CA THR A 61 -13.61 -10.42 21.50
C THR A 61 -14.89 -9.65 21.90
N PRO A 62 -15.59 -10.02 22.97
CA PRO A 62 -16.70 -9.21 23.47
C PRO A 62 -16.33 -7.76 23.77
N THR A 63 -15.10 -7.50 24.24
CA THR A 63 -14.66 -6.17 24.73
C THR A 63 -13.63 -5.50 23.85
N GLU A 64 -12.93 -6.24 22.98
CA GLU A 64 -11.78 -5.73 22.23
C GLU A 64 -11.86 -6.06 20.76
N ILE A 65 -11.24 -5.22 19.92
CA ILE A 65 -10.84 -5.54 18.55
C ILE A 65 -9.34 -5.77 18.57
N ILE A 66 -8.88 -6.83 17.92
CA ILE A 66 -7.48 -7.19 17.84
C ILE A 66 -7.04 -7.16 16.39
N VAL A 67 -5.94 -6.46 16.14
CA VAL A 67 -5.27 -6.39 14.83
C VAL A 67 -3.91 -7.05 14.96
N GLN A 68 -3.62 -7.99 14.06
CA GLN A 68 -2.32 -8.68 14.00
C GLN A 68 -1.70 -8.55 12.63
N THR A 69 -0.39 -8.35 12.59
CA THR A 69 0.37 -8.27 11.34
C THR A 69 1.82 -8.65 11.54
N MET A 70 2.45 -9.14 10.45
CA MET A 70 3.86 -9.47 10.43
C MET A 70 4.71 -8.24 10.12
N VAL A 71 5.54 -7.83 11.09
CA VAL A 71 6.46 -6.69 10.97
C VAL A 71 7.92 -7.12 11.12
N ALA A 72 8.20 -8.40 10.89
CA ALA A 72 9.56 -8.92 10.95
C ALA A 72 10.52 -8.10 10.06
N GLY A 73 11.71 -7.82 10.59
CA GLY A 73 12.72 -7.01 9.90
C GLY A 73 12.49 -5.49 9.96
N VAL A 74 11.50 -5.03 10.73
CA VAL A 74 11.25 -3.61 11.00
C VAL A 74 11.74 -3.28 12.40
N LYS A 75 12.42 -2.16 12.54
CA LYS A 75 12.82 -1.67 13.88
C LYS A 75 11.61 -0.99 14.53
N PRO A 76 11.46 -1.09 15.87
CA PRO A 76 10.35 -0.43 16.57
C PRO A 76 10.23 1.08 16.30
N GLU A 77 11.37 1.76 16.14
CA GLU A 77 11.41 3.19 15.80
C GLU A 77 10.94 3.52 14.38
N ASP A 78 10.92 2.53 13.48
CA ASP A 78 10.44 2.66 12.11
C ASP A 78 8.97 2.23 11.94
N LEU A 79 8.27 1.93 13.05
CA LEU A 79 6.85 1.65 13.09
C LEU A 79 6.07 2.85 13.65
N GLU A 80 5.06 3.26 12.91
CA GLU A 80 4.13 4.32 13.29
C GLU A 80 2.70 3.76 13.32
N LEU A 81 2.01 3.98 14.44
CA LEU A 81 0.62 3.61 14.64
C LEU A 81 -0.22 4.86 14.88
N THR A 82 -1.20 5.10 14.04
CA THR A 82 -2.20 6.17 14.23
C THR A 82 -3.53 5.51 14.48
N ILE A 83 -4.13 5.77 15.65
CA ILE A 83 -5.38 5.16 16.08
C ILE A 83 -6.42 6.26 16.25
N ALA A 84 -7.52 6.16 15.52
CA ALA A 84 -8.73 6.95 15.68
C ALA A 84 -9.86 6.05 16.22
N ARG A 85 -11.00 6.62 16.52
CA ARG A 85 -12.14 5.85 17.06
C ARG A 85 -12.68 4.77 16.13
N ASP A 86 -12.61 5.03 14.83
CA ASP A 86 -13.21 4.22 13.77
C ASP A 86 -12.20 3.65 12.78
N MET A 87 -10.91 3.97 12.94
CA MET A 87 -9.86 3.48 12.05
C MET A 87 -8.51 3.36 12.74
N ILE A 88 -7.65 2.52 12.19
CA ILE A 88 -6.24 2.42 12.54
C ILE A 88 -5.38 2.45 11.28
N THR A 89 -4.29 3.21 11.32
CA THR A 89 -3.28 3.22 10.27
C THR A 89 -1.95 2.72 10.84
N ILE A 90 -1.37 1.74 10.16
CA ILE A 90 -0.06 1.15 10.47
C ILE A 90 0.87 1.54 9.34
N ARG A 91 2.00 2.16 9.65
CA ARG A 91 3.06 2.50 8.70
C ARG A 91 4.39 1.99 9.20
N GLY A 92 5.26 1.68 8.27
CA GLY A 92 6.61 1.29 8.62
C GLY A 92 7.50 1.18 7.39
N LYS A 93 8.78 0.90 7.66
CA LYS A 93 9.79 0.73 6.62
C LYS A 93 10.70 -0.44 6.98
N ARG A 94 10.93 -1.34 6.02
CA ARG A 94 11.98 -2.36 6.10
C ARG A 94 13.21 -1.87 5.38
N GLU A 95 14.31 -1.74 6.10
CA GLU A 95 15.58 -1.33 5.53
C GLU A 95 16.48 -2.55 5.27
N GLU A 96 17.02 -2.62 4.06
CA GLU A 96 18.04 -3.61 3.75
C GLU A 96 19.34 -3.23 4.42
N SER A 97 19.86 -4.09 5.30
CA SER A 97 21.08 -3.81 6.07
C SER A 97 22.37 -3.89 5.25
N ARG A 98 22.32 -4.42 4.05
CA ARG A 98 23.46 -4.58 3.16
C ARG A 98 23.08 -4.24 1.74
N THR A 99 23.86 -3.38 1.09
CA THR A 99 23.73 -3.12 -0.34
C THR A 99 24.50 -4.19 -1.10
N ILE A 100 23.78 -5.08 -1.76
CA ILE A 100 24.33 -6.12 -2.63
C ILE A 100 24.02 -5.72 -4.07
N SER A 101 25.02 -5.81 -4.96
CA SER A 101 24.81 -5.56 -6.39
C SER A 101 23.75 -6.51 -6.94
N GLU A 102 22.85 -6.01 -7.78
CA GLU A 102 21.77 -6.78 -8.41
C GLU A 102 22.29 -8.05 -9.12
N ASP A 103 23.46 -7.97 -9.75
CA ASP A 103 24.09 -9.08 -10.48
C ASP A 103 24.52 -10.25 -9.59
N ASN A 104 24.56 -10.03 -8.26
CA ASN A 104 24.97 -11.06 -7.29
C ASN A 104 23.79 -11.80 -6.66
N TYR A 105 22.54 -11.44 -7.03
CA TYR A 105 21.37 -12.18 -6.55
C TYR A 105 21.07 -13.37 -7.45
N PHE A 106 20.92 -14.54 -6.87
CA PHE A 106 20.31 -15.69 -7.54
C PHE A 106 18.78 -15.65 -7.44
N THR A 107 18.28 -15.12 -6.33
CA THR A 107 16.84 -14.96 -6.05
C THR A 107 16.66 -13.75 -5.15
N LYS A 108 15.74 -12.84 -5.49
CA LYS A 108 15.43 -11.64 -4.73
C LYS A 108 13.90 -11.50 -4.65
N GLU A 109 13.32 -11.99 -3.58
CA GLU A 109 11.87 -12.06 -3.36
C GLU A 109 11.41 -11.27 -2.12
N LEU A 110 12.37 -10.85 -1.25
CA LEU A 110 12.03 -10.09 -0.06
C LEU A 110 11.69 -8.65 -0.43
N TYR A 111 10.64 -8.14 0.20
CA TYR A 111 10.26 -6.75 0.07
C TYR A 111 11.04 -5.88 1.07
N TRP A 112 11.78 -4.91 0.54
CA TRP A 112 12.44 -3.84 1.28
C TRP A 112 11.81 -2.51 0.88
N GLY A 113 11.42 -1.68 1.83
CA GLY A 113 10.82 -0.40 1.56
C GLY A 113 9.70 -0.04 2.54
N ALA A 114 9.00 1.04 2.24
CA ALA A 114 7.87 1.52 3.02
C ALA A 114 6.62 0.65 2.78
N PHE A 115 5.82 0.51 3.82
CA PHE A 115 4.52 -0.15 3.75
C PHE A 115 3.51 0.60 4.62
N SER A 116 2.26 0.50 4.24
CA SER A 116 1.18 1.04 5.05
C SER A 116 -0.08 0.18 4.98
N ARG A 117 -0.93 0.34 5.96
CA ARG A 117 -2.27 -0.22 6.00
C ARG A 117 -3.20 0.65 6.81
N THR A 118 -4.31 1.07 6.21
CA THR A 118 -5.43 1.69 6.93
C THR A 118 -6.58 0.69 7.02
N ILE A 119 -7.10 0.51 8.23
CA ILE A 119 -8.16 -0.45 8.54
C ILE A 119 -9.32 0.33 9.14
N MET A 120 -10.49 0.24 8.52
CA MET A 120 -11.73 0.72 9.11
C MET A 120 -12.23 -0.30 10.13
N LEU A 121 -12.52 0.17 11.32
CA LEU A 121 -12.95 -0.70 12.42
C LEU A 121 -14.49 -0.92 12.37
N PRO A 122 -14.97 -2.14 12.67
CA PRO A 122 -16.41 -2.43 12.64
C PRO A 122 -17.19 -1.76 13.78
N GLN A 123 -16.49 -1.30 14.82
CA GLN A 123 -17.05 -0.61 15.99
C GLN A 123 -16.06 0.46 16.46
N GLU A 124 -16.59 1.50 17.10
CA GLU A 124 -15.75 2.52 17.72
C GLU A 124 -14.96 1.94 18.90
N VAL A 125 -13.72 2.41 19.01
CA VAL A 125 -12.78 2.04 20.07
C VAL A 125 -12.33 3.28 20.86
N GLU A 126 -11.75 3.05 22.03
CA GLU A 126 -11.11 4.08 22.84
C GLU A 126 -9.60 4.15 22.48
N PRO A 127 -9.15 5.15 21.70
CA PRO A 127 -7.76 5.21 21.25
C PRO A 127 -6.76 5.31 22.41
N GLU A 128 -7.17 5.94 23.52
CA GLU A 128 -6.34 6.14 24.70
C GLU A 128 -6.10 4.85 25.50
N GLU A 129 -6.93 3.83 25.30
CA GLU A 129 -6.81 2.51 25.93
C GLU A 129 -6.21 1.46 24.99
N ALA A 130 -5.64 1.90 23.85
CA ALA A 130 -5.01 1.01 22.89
C ALA A 130 -3.64 0.50 23.41
N GLU A 131 -3.41 -0.78 23.22
CA GLU A 131 -2.14 -1.43 23.54
C GLU A 131 -1.54 -2.05 22.27
N ALA A 132 -0.25 -1.81 22.03
CA ALA A 132 0.48 -2.42 20.93
C ALA A 132 1.72 -3.16 21.47
N THR A 133 1.90 -4.39 21.05
CA THR A 133 3.05 -5.23 21.43
C THR A 133 3.63 -5.92 20.19
N GLU A 134 4.96 -5.90 20.07
CA GLU A 134 5.68 -6.68 19.08
C GLU A 134 6.40 -7.83 19.76
N LYS A 135 6.25 -9.03 19.22
CA LYS A 135 6.98 -10.21 19.69
C LYS A 135 7.33 -11.12 18.51
N HIS A 136 8.61 -11.34 18.33
CA HIS A 136 9.15 -12.21 17.31
C HIS A 136 8.69 -11.86 15.86
N GLY A 137 8.56 -10.57 15.59
CA GLY A 137 8.10 -10.07 14.28
C GLY A 137 6.58 -10.03 14.10
N LEU A 138 5.81 -10.43 15.11
CA LEU A 138 4.35 -10.30 15.14
C LEU A 138 3.96 -9.08 15.95
N LEU A 139 3.37 -8.09 15.29
CA LEU A 139 2.72 -6.94 15.94
C LEU A 139 1.27 -7.33 16.29
N THR A 140 0.91 -7.14 17.54
CA THR A 140 -0.47 -7.33 18.04
C THR A 140 -0.95 -6.03 18.64
N ILE A 141 -2.06 -5.51 18.15
CA ILE A 141 -2.69 -4.27 18.62
C ILE A 141 -4.05 -4.64 19.19
N LYS A 142 -4.27 -4.27 20.46
CA LYS A 142 -5.54 -4.45 21.16
C LYS A 142 -6.23 -3.11 21.28
N LEU A 143 -7.45 -3.04 20.84
CA LEU A 143 -8.27 -1.84 20.80
C LEU A 143 -9.52 -2.08 21.65
N GLN A 144 -9.63 -1.39 22.75
CA GLN A 144 -10.79 -1.48 23.63
C GLN A 144 -12.03 -0.89 22.95
N LYS A 145 -13.13 -1.62 22.88
CA LYS A 145 -14.38 -1.14 22.30
C LYS A 145 -15.01 -0.09 23.21
N VAL A 146 -15.61 0.95 22.59
CA VAL A 146 -16.39 1.94 23.34
C VAL A 146 -17.59 1.25 24.00
N ASP A 147 -17.66 1.36 25.32
CA ASP A 147 -18.82 0.88 26.07
C ASP A 147 -19.97 1.90 25.98
N LYS A 148 -20.92 1.65 25.09
CA LYS A 148 -22.11 2.51 24.89
C LYS A 148 -23.08 2.46 26.08
N GLU A 149 -22.93 1.51 27.00
CA GLU A 149 -23.76 1.39 28.19
C GLU A 149 -23.20 2.10 29.42
N LYS A 150 -21.95 2.60 29.32
CA LYS A 150 -21.28 3.31 30.41
C LYS A 150 -21.99 4.63 30.71
N LYS A 151 -22.78 4.64 31.79
CA LYS A 151 -23.46 5.85 32.28
C LYS A 151 -22.62 6.50 33.35
N ASN A 152 -22.18 7.73 33.11
CA ASN A 152 -21.52 8.56 34.11
C ASN A 152 -22.58 9.35 34.90
N SER A 153 -22.72 9.05 36.19
CA SER A 153 -23.56 9.81 37.09
C SER A 153 -22.74 10.96 37.72
N VAL A 154 -23.13 12.18 37.47
CA VAL A 154 -22.51 13.37 38.05
C VAL A 154 -23.35 13.89 39.21
N LYS A 155 -22.74 14.00 40.39
CA LYS A 155 -23.39 14.65 41.55
C LYS A 155 -23.30 16.16 41.41
N VAL A 156 -24.44 16.83 41.39
CA VAL A 156 -24.51 18.31 41.41
C VAL A 156 -24.18 18.77 42.81
N LYS A 157 -23.18 19.66 42.97
CA LYS A 157 -22.92 20.38 44.22
C LYS A 157 -23.61 21.75 44.13
N SER A 158 -24.45 22.09 45.11
CA SER A 158 -24.90 23.46 45.28
C SER A 158 -23.81 24.29 45.97
N ILE A 159 -23.61 25.51 45.51
CA ILE A 159 -22.69 26.49 46.08
C ILE A 159 -23.47 27.33 47.07
#